data_b5693a76462983f7b10d0bf2dcbb72ff
#
_entry.id   b5693a76462983f7b10d0bf2dcbb72ff
#
_cell.length_a   1.000
_cell.length_b   1.000
_cell.length_c   1.000
_cell.angle_alpha   90.00
_cell.angle_beta   90.00
_cell.angle_gamma   90.00
#
_symmetry.space_group_name_H-M   'P 1'
#
loop_
_entity.id
_entity.type
_entity.pdbx_description
1 polymer ?
#
loop_
_entity_poly.entity_id
_entity_poly.type
_entity_poly.pdbx_seq_one_letter_code
_entity_poly.pdbx_strand_id
1 'polypeptide(L)'
;MTQRSLAEWLAYLERLHPSAIDMGLERSREVAVRLGLGRPAPRVITVTGTNGKGSTCAFIASLLRAQGLKVGVYSSPHLLRYNERVQIDGEQASDAGLCEAFTAVEAARGDTSLTYFEMGTLAAFWLFERARLDVAVLEVGLGGRLDAVNLIDADLALITSIGVDHADWLGDTRESVAFEKAGIMRPGKPALCGDFDPPLPLLERVAELDSPLFLRCRDFDLSVNESGWSWYGLTAVGEVLRLDDLPLLDLPMENAALALQAYALLDLPRDAEKIADALQATRVTGRLDRRHLNWRGKSLTLLLDVGHNPHAAQFLAGRLQARACAGRRLAVFGLLADKELPGVVTPLLADIAHWAVTTLPSERSRPAAELQAHLVSRGAHVEAHGDVASALEAQCERAAAGDEILLFGSFFCVAEALMWLERYAQEDVQDGNAG
;
A
#
# COMPACT_ATOMS: atom_id res chain seq x y z
N MET A 1 -13.28 24.65 -25.09
CA MET A 1 -11.98 24.19 -24.58
C MET A 1 -11.93 22.69 -24.80
N THR A 2 -10.96 22.15 -25.48
CA THR A 2 -10.74 20.70 -25.63
C THR A 2 -10.56 20.11 -24.23
N GLN A 3 -11.37 19.12 -23.89
CA GLN A 3 -11.30 18.44 -22.61
C GLN A 3 -9.99 17.63 -22.57
N ARG A 4 -9.13 17.88 -21.57
CA ARG A 4 -7.87 17.12 -21.39
C ARG A 4 -8.20 15.65 -21.13
N SER A 5 -7.47 14.75 -21.76
CA SER A 5 -7.45 13.32 -21.40
C SER A 5 -6.80 13.13 -20.02
N LEU A 6 -6.96 11.96 -19.41
CA LEU A 6 -6.33 11.65 -18.13
C LEU A 6 -4.79 11.77 -18.22
N ALA A 7 -4.18 11.26 -19.28
CA ALA A 7 -2.73 11.37 -19.48
C ALA A 7 -2.25 12.83 -19.57
N GLU A 8 -2.99 13.68 -20.27
CA GLU A 8 -2.68 15.12 -20.35
C GLU A 8 -2.87 15.82 -19.00
N TRP A 9 -3.88 15.39 -18.19
CA TRP A 9 -4.03 15.87 -16.83
C TRP A 9 -2.83 15.50 -15.97
N LEU A 10 -2.42 14.24 -15.95
CA LEU A 10 -1.32 13.77 -15.13
C LEU A 10 0.00 14.48 -15.48
N ALA A 11 0.30 14.62 -16.79
CA ALA A 11 1.47 15.37 -17.25
C ALA A 11 1.43 16.87 -16.89
N TYR A 12 0.22 17.45 -16.80
CA TYR A 12 0.04 18.82 -16.33
C TYR A 12 0.28 18.93 -14.81
N LEU A 13 -0.26 18.00 -14.01
CA LEU A 13 -0.17 17.99 -12.56
C LEU A 13 1.28 17.83 -12.06
N GLU A 14 2.11 17.06 -12.76
CA GLU A 14 3.54 16.88 -12.44
C GLU A 14 4.32 18.20 -12.48
N ARG A 15 3.83 19.21 -13.21
CA ARG A 15 4.49 20.52 -13.39
C ARG A 15 3.74 21.67 -12.75
N LEU A 16 2.61 21.39 -12.10
CA LEU A 16 1.73 22.40 -11.53
C LEU A 16 2.35 23.11 -10.32
N HIS A 17 3.15 22.38 -9.54
CA HIS A 17 3.84 22.89 -8.35
C HIS A 17 5.35 22.71 -8.50
N PRO A 18 6.18 23.68 -8.05
CA PRO A 18 7.63 23.60 -8.20
C PRO A 18 8.28 22.48 -7.40
N SER A 19 7.64 22.01 -6.31
CA SER A 19 8.12 20.89 -5.48
C SER A 19 7.19 19.70 -5.58
N ALA A 20 7.76 18.50 -5.71
CA ALA A 20 6.97 17.25 -5.71
C ALA A 20 6.28 17.00 -4.36
N ILE A 21 6.90 17.43 -3.26
CA ILE A 21 6.39 17.36 -1.89
C ILE A 21 6.48 18.76 -1.28
N ASP A 22 5.36 19.23 -0.78
CA ASP A 22 5.28 20.48 0.00
C ASP A 22 4.20 20.28 1.08
N MET A 23 4.65 19.97 2.31
CA MET A 23 3.77 19.57 3.41
C MET A 23 3.06 20.79 3.99
N GLY A 24 1.73 20.71 4.08
CA GLY A 24 0.89 21.77 4.63
C GLY A 24 -0.57 21.56 4.23
N LEU A 25 -1.49 22.11 5.00
CA LEU A 25 -2.94 21.95 4.76
C LEU A 25 -3.60 23.24 4.23
N GLU A 26 -2.90 24.37 4.28
CA GLU A 26 -3.49 25.68 4.00
C GLU A 26 -3.98 25.79 2.56
N ARG A 27 -3.14 25.41 1.58
CA ARG A 27 -3.49 25.44 0.15
C ARG A 27 -4.69 24.53 -0.15
N SER A 28 -4.61 23.28 0.32
CA SER A 28 -5.68 22.29 0.11
C SER A 28 -6.98 22.73 0.79
N ARG A 29 -6.92 23.33 1.98
CA ARG A 29 -8.10 23.85 2.71
C ARG A 29 -8.74 25.02 1.97
N GLU A 30 -7.95 25.95 1.49
CA GLU A 30 -8.43 27.10 0.70
C GLU A 30 -9.18 26.63 -0.55
N VAL A 31 -8.60 25.69 -1.30
CA VAL A 31 -9.22 25.15 -2.51
C VAL A 31 -10.47 24.31 -2.18
N ALA A 32 -10.43 23.49 -1.12
CA ALA A 32 -11.59 22.72 -0.66
C ALA A 32 -12.78 23.61 -0.32
N VAL A 33 -12.56 24.75 0.33
CA VAL A 33 -13.61 25.75 0.64
C VAL A 33 -14.18 26.34 -0.65
N ARG A 34 -13.35 26.73 -1.61
CA ARG A 34 -13.80 27.27 -2.90
C ARG A 34 -14.54 26.23 -3.73
N LEU A 35 -14.14 24.97 -3.63
CA LEU A 35 -14.77 23.83 -4.30
C LEU A 35 -16.14 23.50 -3.67
N GLY A 36 -16.42 24.03 -2.48
CA GLY A 36 -17.61 23.70 -1.70
C GLY A 36 -17.59 22.25 -1.21
N LEU A 37 -16.39 21.71 -1.00
CA LEU A 37 -16.19 20.31 -0.66
C LEU A 37 -16.75 20.04 0.74
N GLY A 38 -17.70 19.11 0.82
CA GLY A 38 -18.23 18.58 2.06
C GLY A 38 -17.42 17.39 2.58
N ARG A 39 -18.02 16.65 3.48
CA ARG A 39 -17.44 15.43 4.00
C ARG A 39 -17.57 14.29 2.97
N PRO A 40 -16.51 13.52 2.66
CA PRO A 40 -16.53 12.50 1.60
C PRO A 40 -17.47 11.33 1.90
N ALA A 41 -17.75 11.08 3.19
CA ALA A 41 -18.70 10.07 3.66
C ALA A 41 -19.15 10.39 5.10
N PRO A 42 -20.30 9.84 5.58
CA PRO A 42 -20.71 9.95 6.99
C PRO A 42 -19.68 9.42 7.97
N ARG A 43 -18.94 8.37 7.60
CA ARG A 43 -17.84 7.80 8.38
C ARG A 43 -16.53 7.89 7.60
N VAL A 44 -15.47 8.35 8.26
CA VAL A 44 -14.13 8.48 7.69
C VAL A 44 -13.14 7.72 8.56
N ILE A 45 -12.43 6.80 7.95
CA ILE A 45 -11.36 6.02 8.54
C ILE A 45 -10.05 6.46 7.89
N THR A 46 -9.12 7.01 8.66
CA THR A 46 -7.82 7.46 8.14
C THR A 46 -6.73 6.52 8.62
N VAL A 47 -5.92 6.03 7.69
CA VAL A 47 -4.86 5.05 7.92
C VAL A 47 -3.50 5.65 7.59
N THR A 48 -2.62 5.72 8.57
CA THR A 48 -1.20 6.05 8.41
C THR A 48 -0.29 4.92 8.90
N GLY A 49 1.00 5.03 8.66
CA GLY A 49 2.03 4.09 9.12
C GLY A 49 3.22 4.08 8.18
N THR A 50 4.30 3.46 8.59
CA THR A 50 5.47 3.26 7.72
C THR A 50 5.17 2.19 6.68
N ASN A 51 4.81 0.99 7.13
CA ASN A 51 4.41 -0.13 6.28
C ASN A 51 2.97 -0.57 6.61
N GLY A 52 2.31 -1.26 5.67
CA GLY A 52 1.01 -1.90 5.91
C GLY A 52 -0.23 -1.03 5.66
N LYS A 53 -0.09 0.26 5.35
CA LYS A 53 -1.22 1.18 5.10
C LYS A 53 -2.20 0.63 4.06
N GLY A 54 -1.74 0.40 2.83
CA GLY A 54 -2.59 -0.03 1.72
C GLY A 54 -3.27 -1.38 1.97
N SER A 55 -2.58 -2.37 2.56
CA SER A 55 -3.21 -3.66 2.91
C SER A 55 -4.22 -3.53 4.04
N THR A 56 -3.99 -2.67 5.04
CA THR A 56 -4.97 -2.37 6.09
C THR A 56 -6.22 -1.71 5.50
N CYS A 57 -6.04 -0.71 4.60
CA CYS A 57 -7.16 -0.09 3.88
C CYS A 57 -7.96 -1.12 3.07
N ALA A 58 -7.27 -2.03 2.37
CA ALA A 58 -7.91 -3.07 1.58
C ALA A 58 -8.71 -4.06 2.45
N PHE A 59 -8.17 -4.51 3.59
CA PHE A 59 -8.90 -5.35 4.53
C PHE A 59 -10.13 -4.65 5.10
N ILE A 60 -10.00 -3.39 5.54
CA ILE A 60 -11.13 -2.59 6.03
C ILE A 60 -12.22 -2.49 4.97
N ALA A 61 -11.85 -2.12 3.74
CA ALA A 61 -12.80 -1.98 2.64
C ALA A 61 -13.51 -3.29 2.32
N SER A 62 -12.78 -4.42 2.29
CA SER A 62 -13.33 -5.76 2.04
C SER A 62 -14.33 -6.15 3.12
N LEU A 63 -13.97 -5.98 4.41
CA LEU A 63 -14.85 -6.25 5.55
C LEU A 63 -16.13 -5.41 5.51
N LEU A 64 -16.03 -4.12 5.21
CA LEU A 64 -17.17 -3.21 5.14
C LEU A 64 -18.10 -3.53 3.96
N ARG A 65 -17.53 -3.81 2.79
CA ARG A 65 -18.29 -4.21 1.59
C ARG A 65 -19.02 -5.53 1.78
N ALA A 66 -18.43 -6.49 2.49
CA ALA A 66 -19.08 -7.76 2.84
C ALA A 66 -20.33 -7.58 3.71
N GLN A 67 -20.48 -6.43 4.38
CA GLN A 67 -21.69 -6.03 5.10
C GLN A 67 -22.67 -5.20 4.25
N GLY A 68 -22.39 -5.05 2.95
CA GLY A 68 -23.25 -4.29 2.04
C GLY A 68 -23.08 -2.77 2.13
N LEU A 69 -22.04 -2.27 2.79
CA LEU A 69 -21.73 -0.83 2.84
C LEU A 69 -21.04 -0.40 1.56
N LYS A 70 -21.37 0.78 1.05
CA LYS A 70 -20.73 1.40 -0.08
C LYS A 70 -19.47 2.14 0.37
N VAL A 71 -18.31 1.66 -0.06
CA VAL A 71 -17.00 2.10 0.45
C VAL A 71 -16.20 2.82 -0.62
N GLY A 72 -15.67 4.00 -0.28
CA GLY A 72 -14.61 4.66 -1.04
C GLY A 72 -13.24 4.38 -0.44
N VAL A 73 -12.25 4.10 -1.27
CA VAL A 73 -10.85 3.93 -0.85
C VAL A 73 -9.99 4.91 -1.63
N TYR A 74 -9.23 5.73 -0.90
CA TYR A 74 -8.15 6.53 -1.47
C TYR A 74 -6.82 5.97 -1.01
N SER A 75 -5.95 5.59 -1.94
CA SER A 75 -4.65 4.95 -1.66
C SER A 75 -3.54 5.49 -2.54
N SER A 76 -2.28 5.32 -2.11
CA SER A 76 -1.10 5.76 -2.87
C SER A 76 0.17 4.97 -2.48
N PRO A 77 1.14 4.87 -3.41
CA PRO A 77 1.07 5.23 -4.83
C PRO A 77 0.31 4.18 -5.66
N HIS A 78 0.04 4.46 -6.92
CA HIS A 78 -0.42 3.47 -7.89
C HIS A 78 0.77 2.70 -8.51
N LEU A 79 0.50 1.55 -9.13
CA LEU A 79 1.48 0.76 -9.85
C LEU A 79 1.45 1.03 -11.36
N LEU A 80 0.32 0.81 -12.00
CA LEU A 80 0.16 0.95 -13.46
C LEU A 80 -0.68 2.15 -13.86
N ARG A 81 -1.83 2.33 -13.21
CA ARG A 81 -2.81 3.34 -13.59
C ARG A 81 -3.17 4.25 -12.43
N TYR A 82 -3.27 5.53 -12.69
CA TYR A 82 -3.68 6.51 -11.68
C TYR A 82 -5.01 6.16 -11.00
N ASN A 83 -5.91 5.54 -11.76
CA ASN A 83 -7.24 5.08 -11.32
C ASN A 83 -7.18 4.18 -10.06
N GLU A 84 -6.10 3.42 -9.88
CA GLU A 84 -5.88 2.56 -8.69
C GLU A 84 -5.96 3.35 -7.38
N ARG A 85 -5.65 4.67 -7.42
CA ARG A 85 -5.65 5.53 -6.24
C ARG A 85 -7.05 5.82 -5.71
N VAL A 86 -8.08 5.72 -6.54
CA VAL A 86 -9.46 6.07 -6.18
C VAL A 86 -10.37 4.92 -6.53
N GLN A 87 -10.89 4.25 -5.51
CA GLN A 87 -11.84 3.16 -5.69
C GLN A 87 -13.18 3.51 -5.06
N ILE A 88 -14.26 3.21 -5.74
CA ILE A 88 -15.63 3.39 -5.29
C ILE A 88 -16.31 2.03 -5.36
N ASP A 89 -16.67 1.50 -4.22
CA ASP A 89 -17.31 0.19 -4.06
C ASP A 89 -16.54 -0.98 -4.70
N GLY A 90 -15.22 -0.89 -4.67
CA GLY A 90 -14.27 -1.88 -5.20
C GLY A 90 -13.91 -1.70 -6.66
N GLU A 91 -14.54 -0.75 -7.36
CA GLU A 91 -14.23 -0.42 -8.74
C GLU A 91 -13.34 0.82 -8.80
N GLN A 92 -12.32 0.79 -9.67
CA GLN A 92 -11.46 1.95 -9.90
C GLN A 92 -12.27 3.07 -10.56
N ALA A 93 -12.01 4.32 -10.16
CA ALA A 93 -12.60 5.48 -10.81
C ALA A 93 -12.27 5.50 -12.31
N SER A 94 -13.24 5.83 -13.14
CA SER A 94 -13.04 5.93 -14.59
C SER A 94 -12.16 7.13 -14.97
N ASP A 95 -11.50 7.05 -16.13
CA ASP A 95 -10.72 8.17 -16.68
C ASP A 95 -11.58 9.42 -16.82
N ALA A 96 -12.84 9.27 -17.26
CA ALA A 96 -13.79 10.37 -17.39
C ALA A 96 -14.09 11.01 -16.01
N GLY A 97 -14.39 10.19 -14.98
CA GLY A 97 -14.66 10.68 -13.63
C GLY A 97 -13.48 11.43 -13.03
N LEU A 98 -12.26 10.92 -13.21
CA LEU A 98 -11.04 11.60 -12.78
C LEU A 98 -10.82 12.92 -13.52
N CYS A 99 -11.04 12.95 -14.84
CA CYS A 99 -10.94 14.19 -15.62
C CYS A 99 -11.98 15.25 -15.19
N GLU A 100 -13.21 14.83 -14.87
CA GLU A 100 -14.23 15.73 -14.32
C GLU A 100 -13.81 16.28 -12.96
N ALA A 101 -13.32 15.44 -12.07
CA ALA A 101 -12.84 15.84 -10.76
C ALA A 101 -11.65 16.81 -10.85
N PHE A 102 -10.65 16.51 -11.67
CA PHE A 102 -9.53 17.43 -11.92
C PHE A 102 -9.99 18.76 -12.51
N THR A 103 -10.95 18.75 -13.41
CA THR A 103 -11.51 19.98 -13.97
C THR A 103 -12.20 20.83 -12.90
N ALA A 104 -12.95 20.20 -11.98
CA ALA A 104 -13.60 20.90 -10.89
C ALA A 104 -12.59 21.51 -9.90
N VAL A 105 -11.58 20.74 -9.51
CA VAL A 105 -10.49 21.21 -8.61
C VAL A 105 -9.69 22.34 -9.27
N GLU A 106 -9.36 22.21 -10.56
CA GLU A 106 -8.65 23.24 -11.34
C GLU A 106 -9.41 24.55 -11.38
N ALA A 107 -10.72 24.49 -11.58
CA ALA A 107 -11.57 25.69 -11.58
C ALA A 107 -11.62 26.34 -10.19
N ALA A 108 -11.62 25.56 -9.12
CA ALA A 108 -11.68 26.06 -7.75
C ALA A 108 -10.35 26.60 -7.21
N ARG A 109 -9.20 26.04 -7.66
CA ARG A 109 -7.90 26.45 -7.16
C ARG A 109 -7.53 27.89 -7.56
N GLY A 110 -7.98 28.36 -8.72
CA GLY A 110 -7.59 29.67 -9.25
C GLY A 110 -6.06 29.77 -9.38
N ASP A 111 -5.46 30.75 -8.70
CA ASP A 111 -4.00 30.95 -8.69
C ASP A 111 -3.28 30.14 -7.59
N THR A 112 -4.01 29.43 -6.72
CA THR A 112 -3.41 28.60 -5.66
C THR A 112 -2.72 27.40 -6.30
N SER A 113 -1.40 27.28 -6.06
CA SER A 113 -0.60 26.17 -6.53
C SER A 113 -0.88 24.93 -5.66
N LEU A 114 -1.09 23.77 -6.29
CA LEU A 114 -1.29 22.49 -5.61
C LEU A 114 -0.26 21.47 -6.11
N THR A 115 0.30 20.69 -5.19
CA THR A 115 1.13 19.53 -5.56
C THR A 115 0.28 18.46 -6.26
N TYR A 116 0.95 17.54 -6.95
CA TYR A 116 0.31 16.37 -7.57
C TYR A 116 -0.58 15.59 -6.59
N PHE A 117 -0.10 15.43 -5.35
CA PHE A 117 -0.82 14.70 -4.32
C PHE A 117 -2.02 15.49 -3.78
N GLU A 118 -1.87 16.78 -3.51
CA GLU A 118 -2.97 17.65 -3.06
C GLU A 118 -4.11 17.72 -4.09
N MET A 119 -3.75 17.86 -5.36
CA MET A 119 -4.72 17.87 -6.47
C MET A 119 -5.48 16.53 -6.55
N GLY A 120 -4.76 15.41 -6.43
CA GLY A 120 -5.34 14.06 -6.43
C GLY A 120 -6.24 13.79 -5.24
N THR A 121 -5.84 14.26 -4.05
CA THR A 121 -6.62 14.11 -2.82
C THR A 121 -7.95 14.86 -2.89
N LEU A 122 -7.93 16.12 -3.33
CA LEU A 122 -9.16 16.91 -3.52
C LEU A 122 -10.08 16.31 -4.58
N ALA A 123 -9.51 15.81 -5.68
CA ALA A 123 -10.27 15.12 -6.72
C ALA A 123 -10.93 13.84 -6.20
N ALA A 124 -10.23 13.05 -5.38
CA ALA A 124 -10.78 11.86 -4.74
C ALA A 124 -11.95 12.20 -3.81
N PHE A 125 -11.80 13.22 -2.97
CA PHE A 125 -12.87 13.68 -2.06
C PHE A 125 -14.08 14.18 -2.83
N TRP A 126 -13.86 14.91 -3.92
CA TRP A 126 -14.93 15.37 -4.80
C TRP A 126 -15.73 14.21 -5.44
N LEU A 127 -15.06 13.13 -5.84
CA LEU A 127 -15.69 11.91 -6.36
C LEU A 127 -16.47 11.18 -5.27
N PHE A 128 -15.91 11.04 -4.07
CA PHE A 128 -16.50 10.34 -2.94
C PHE A 128 -17.79 11.00 -2.47
N GLU A 129 -17.82 12.33 -2.36
CA GLU A 129 -19.02 13.08 -2.00
C GLU A 129 -20.17 12.79 -2.98
N ARG A 130 -19.87 12.76 -4.29
CA ARG A 130 -20.87 12.47 -5.34
C ARG A 130 -21.29 11.01 -5.39
N ALA A 131 -20.41 10.12 -4.99
CA ALA A 131 -20.71 8.69 -4.94
C ALA A 131 -21.70 8.31 -3.84
N ARG A 132 -21.96 9.19 -2.85
CA ARG A 132 -22.82 8.92 -1.69
C ARG A 132 -22.40 7.65 -0.95
N LEU A 133 -21.17 7.63 -0.50
CA LEU A 133 -20.58 6.53 0.25
C LEU A 133 -21.15 6.43 1.65
N ASP A 134 -21.11 5.22 2.23
CA ASP A 134 -21.35 5.01 3.66
C ASP A 134 -20.08 5.24 4.47
N VAL A 135 -18.92 4.83 3.92
CA VAL A 135 -17.62 4.95 4.57
C VAL A 135 -16.55 5.36 3.54
N ALA A 136 -15.68 6.27 3.94
CA ALA A 136 -14.42 6.57 3.23
C ALA A 136 -13.23 6.04 4.02
N VAL A 137 -12.39 5.25 3.37
CA VAL A 137 -11.12 4.72 3.90
C VAL A 137 -9.98 5.45 3.21
N LEU A 138 -9.22 6.23 3.96
CA LEU A 138 -8.26 7.19 3.44
C LEU A 138 -6.84 6.80 3.87
N GLU A 139 -6.00 6.44 2.90
CA GLU A 139 -4.58 6.19 3.11
C GLU A 139 -3.79 7.49 3.06
N VAL A 140 -3.04 7.78 4.13
CA VAL A 140 -2.08 8.89 4.18
C VAL A 140 -0.91 8.62 3.25
N GLY A 141 -0.54 9.60 2.42
CA GLY A 141 0.61 9.50 1.53
C GLY A 141 1.94 9.57 2.29
N LEU A 142 2.11 10.59 3.15
CA LEU A 142 3.35 10.84 3.88
C LEU A 142 3.07 11.40 5.29
N GLY A 143 3.67 10.78 6.31
CA GLY A 143 3.54 11.26 7.69
C GLY A 143 2.12 11.11 8.23
N GLY A 144 1.39 12.20 8.27
CA GLY A 144 -0.02 12.26 8.70
C GLY A 144 -0.49 13.68 8.98
N ARG A 145 0.16 14.37 9.91
CA ARG A 145 -0.25 15.69 10.42
C ARG A 145 -0.47 16.74 9.35
N LEU A 146 0.43 16.83 8.38
CA LEU A 146 0.44 17.82 7.30
C LEU A 146 0.12 17.20 5.92
N ASP A 147 -0.31 15.94 5.89
CA ASP A 147 -0.73 15.28 4.65
C ASP A 147 -2.10 15.79 4.19
N ALA A 148 -2.28 15.97 2.89
CA ALA A 148 -3.52 16.49 2.32
C ALA A 148 -4.76 15.65 2.69
N VAL A 149 -4.61 14.34 2.90
CA VAL A 149 -5.68 13.45 3.38
C VAL A 149 -6.22 13.90 4.75
N ASN A 150 -5.36 14.47 5.59
CA ASN A 150 -5.71 14.95 6.92
C ASN A 150 -6.53 16.26 6.94
N LEU A 151 -6.89 16.77 5.77
CA LEU A 151 -7.85 17.86 5.62
C LEU A 151 -9.23 17.51 6.19
N ILE A 152 -9.59 16.23 6.14
CA ILE A 152 -10.86 15.68 6.63
C ILE A 152 -10.64 15.03 7.99
N ASP A 153 -11.49 15.37 8.96
CA ASP A 153 -11.44 14.78 10.30
C ASP A 153 -11.87 13.32 10.29
N ALA A 154 -10.99 12.46 10.77
CA ALA A 154 -11.26 11.03 10.91
C ALA A 154 -12.24 10.75 12.09
N ASP A 155 -13.17 9.80 11.89
CA ASP A 155 -13.94 9.20 12.97
C ASP A 155 -13.17 8.07 13.66
N LEU A 156 -12.21 7.48 12.92
CA LEU A 156 -11.34 6.43 13.39
C LEU A 156 -9.95 6.60 12.77
N ALA A 157 -8.92 6.74 13.59
CA ALA A 157 -7.55 6.90 13.18
C ALA A 157 -6.76 5.60 13.38
N LEU A 158 -6.05 5.12 12.34
CA LEU A 158 -5.23 3.91 12.42
C LEU A 158 -3.77 4.23 12.12
N ILE A 159 -2.88 3.73 12.97
CA ILE A 159 -1.43 3.75 12.77
C ILE A 159 -0.97 2.30 12.67
N THR A 160 -0.50 1.88 11.48
CA THR A 160 -0.16 0.47 11.22
C THR A 160 1.16 0.06 11.86
N SER A 161 2.21 0.85 11.62
CA SER A 161 3.56 0.63 12.17
C SER A 161 4.33 1.95 12.20
N ILE A 162 5.34 2.04 13.08
CA ILE A 162 6.18 3.22 13.25
C ILE A 162 7.65 2.82 13.07
N GLY A 163 8.20 3.16 11.92
CA GLY A 163 9.61 2.97 11.58
C GLY A 163 10.17 4.19 10.87
N VAL A 164 11.48 4.36 10.86
CA VAL A 164 12.14 5.44 10.15
C VAL A 164 12.07 5.18 8.66
N ASP A 165 11.44 6.08 7.93
CA ASP A 165 11.41 6.19 6.48
C ASP A 165 11.12 7.66 6.13
N HIS A 166 11.52 8.10 4.93
CA HIS A 166 11.38 9.50 4.51
C HIS A 166 11.99 10.51 5.51
N ALA A 167 13.21 10.21 5.99
CA ALA A 167 13.87 10.98 7.05
C ALA A 167 14.01 12.48 6.75
N ASP A 168 14.16 12.86 5.49
CA ASP A 168 14.23 14.27 5.04
C ASP A 168 12.96 15.08 5.39
N TRP A 169 11.82 14.39 5.59
CA TRP A 169 10.51 15.01 5.84
C TRP A 169 9.98 14.75 7.25
N LEU A 170 10.21 13.52 7.77
CA LEU A 170 9.61 13.07 9.02
C LEU A 170 10.60 13.00 10.19
N GLY A 171 11.89 13.30 9.91
CA GLY A 171 12.97 13.11 10.86
C GLY A 171 13.51 11.68 10.87
N ASP A 172 14.61 11.50 11.59
CA ASP A 172 15.45 10.30 11.59
C ASP A 172 15.25 9.41 12.84
N THR A 173 14.22 9.69 13.65
CA THR A 173 13.87 8.94 14.85
C THR A 173 12.44 8.38 14.79
N ARG A 174 12.17 7.31 15.52
CA ARG A 174 10.80 6.78 15.66
C ARG A 174 9.87 7.77 16.34
N GLU A 175 10.39 8.59 17.24
CA GLU A 175 9.68 9.63 17.98
C GLU A 175 9.17 10.73 17.04
N SER A 176 10.02 11.25 16.14
CA SER A 176 9.62 12.25 15.16
C SER A 176 8.59 11.71 14.17
N VAL A 177 8.77 10.47 13.70
CA VAL A 177 7.80 9.79 12.84
C VAL A 177 6.45 9.57 13.56
N ALA A 178 6.48 9.17 14.85
CA ALA A 178 5.29 8.98 15.66
C ALA A 178 4.50 10.28 15.85
N PHE A 179 5.19 11.40 16.09
CA PHE A 179 4.58 12.72 16.21
C PHE A 179 3.80 13.10 14.94
N GLU A 180 4.40 12.94 13.76
CA GLU A 180 3.74 13.22 12.49
C GLU A 180 2.53 12.31 12.24
N LYS A 181 2.66 11.01 12.54
CA LYS A 181 1.55 10.05 12.35
C LYS A 181 0.40 10.29 13.33
N ALA A 182 0.69 10.61 14.58
CA ALA A 182 -0.32 10.93 15.59
C ALA A 182 -1.18 12.15 15.24
N GLY A 183 -0.74 12.99 14.30
CA GLY A 183 -1.47 14.15 13.81
C GLY A 183 -2.79 13.86 13.09
N ILE A 184 -3.09 12.60 12.75
CA ILE A 184 -4.39 12.21 12.18
C ILE A 184 -5.48 11.97 13.26
N MET A 185 -5.09 11.90 14.52
CA MET A 185 -6.03 11.70 15.63
C MET A 185 -6.89 12.94 15.88
N ARG A 186 -8.11 12.72 16.41
CA ARG A 186 -9.06 13.79 16.72
C ARG A 186 -9.58 13.68 18.16
N PRO A 187 -9.92 14.81 18.82
CA PRO A 187 -10.40 14.82 20.19
C PRO A 187 -11.58 13.85 20.40
N GLY A 188 -11.49 12.98 21.40
CA GLY A 188 -12.51 12.02 21.78
C GLY A 188 -12.82 10.93 20.75
N LYS A 189 -12.12 10.89 19.60
CA LYS A 189 -12.30 9.85 18.59
C LYS A 189 -11.33 8.70 18.82
N PRO A 190 -11.75 7.43 18.60
CA PRO A 190 -10.88 6.29 18.81
C PRO A 190 -9.69 6.28 17.86
N ALA A 191 -8.56 5.84 18.40
CA ALA A 191 -7.32 5.63 17.66
C ALA A 191 -6.84 4.18 17.88
N LEU A 192 -6.30 3.57 16.83
CA LEU A 192 -5.73 2.22 16.85
C LEU A 192 -4.24 2.28 16.49
N CYS A 193 -3.44 1.49 17.20
CA CYS A 193 -2.02 1.34 16.89
C CYS A 193 -1.64 -0.14 16.77
N GLY A 194 -1.14 -0.52 15.58
CA GLY A 194 -0.62 -1.85 15.32
C GLY A 194 0.83 -2.05 15.75
N ASP A 195 1.52 -0.97 16.13
CA ASP A 195 2.87 -1.05 16.71
C ASP A 195 2.74 -1.46 18.20
N PHE A 196 3.47 -2.50 18.58
CA PHE A 196 3.43 -3.03 19.94
C PHE A 196 4.23 -2.20 20.96
N ASP A 197 5.10 -1.31 20.49
CA ASP A 197 5.92 -0.41 21.29
C ASP A 197 5.85 1.03 20.72
N PRO A 198 4.68 1.69 20.82
CA PRO A 198 4.48 3.02 20.29
C PRO A 198 5.33 4.07 21.02
N PRO A 199 6.08 4.94 20.29
CA PRO A 199 6.87 5.99 20.90
C PRO A 199 6.04 7.00 21.71
N LEU A 200 6.69 7.60 22.71
CA LEU A 200 6.07 8.52 23.67
C LEU A 200 5.24 9.66 23.03
N PRO A 201 5.67 10.34 21.94
CA PRO A 201 4.88 11.41 21.32
C PRO A 201 3.48 10.97 20.85
N LEU A 202 3.30 9.69 20.49
CA LEU A 202 1.97 9.16 20.15
C LEU A 202 1.10 9.07 21.41
N LEU A 203 1.64 8.57 22.52
CA LEU A 203 0.92 8.42 23.78
C LEU A 203 0.57 9.78 24.40
N GLU A 204 1.47 10.74 24.31
CA GLU A 204 1.23 12.14 24.72
C GLU A 204 0.07 12.74 23.91
N ARG A 205 0.06 12.53 22.59
CA ARG A 205 -1.02 13.03 21.74
C ARG A 205 -2.37 12.40 22.05
N VAL A 206 -2.40 11.10 22.38
CA VAL A 206 -3.60 10.40 22.86
C VAL A 206 -4.14 11.05 24.12
N ALA A 207 -3.26 11.33 25.10
CA ALA A 207 -3.65 11.96 26.37
C ALA A 207 -4.15 13.40 26.17
N GLU A 208 -3.49 14.19 25.32
CA GLU A 208 -3.91 15.57 24.97
C GLU A 208 -5.32 15.61 24.34
N LEU A 209 -5.66 14.62 23.53
CA LEU A 209 -6.92 14.55 22.79
C LEU A 209 -8.04 13.82 23.55
N ASP A 210 -7.75 13.25 24.71
CA ASP A 210 -8.67 12.33 25.42
C ASP A 210 -9.21 11.24 24.46
N SER A 211 -8.32 10.67 23.66
CA SER A 211 -8.64 9.76 22.57
C SER A 211 -8.61 8.32 23.08
N PRO A 212 -9.69 7.52 22.95
CA PRO A 212 -9.63 6.09 23.27
C PRO A 212 -8.60 5.39 22.40
N LEU A 213 -7.51 4.87 23.00
CA LEU A 213 -6.44 4.19 22.28
C LEU A 213 -6.54 2.68 22.42
N PHE A 214 -6.62 1.97 21.27
CA PHE A 214 -6.57 0.52 21.19
C PHE A 214 -5.20 0.09 20.66
N LEU A 215 -4.42 -0.60 21.49
CA LEU A 215 -3.06 -1.04 21.20
C LEU A 215 -3.03 -2.54 20.90
N ARG A 216 -2.27 -2.93 19.92
CA ARG A 216 -1.89 -4.32 19.69
C ARG A 216 -1.14 -4.88 20.91
N CYS A 217 -1.27 -6.17 21.20
CA CYS A 217 -0.75 -6.87 22.38
C CYS A 217 -1.37 -6.46 23.72
N ARG A 218 -2.24 -5.44 23.77
CA ARG A 218 -2.96 -5.02 24.95
C ARG A 218 -4.47 -5.21 24.79
N ASP A 219 -5.04 -4.62 23.76
CA ASP A 219 -6.51 -4.54 23.55
C ASP A 219 -6.96 -5.48 22.42
N PHE A 220 -6.10 -5.80 21.51
CA PHE A 220 -6.29 -6.77 20.44
C PHE A 220 -4.98 -7.43 20.05
N ASP A 221 -5.04 -8.66 19.53
CA ASP A 221 -3.91 -9.34 18.92
C ASP A 221 -4.35 -10.54 18.10
N LEU A 222 -3.39 -11.27 17.55
CA LEU A 222 -3.55 -12.47 16.77
C LEU A 222 -2.62 -13.59 17.27
N SER A 223 -3.00 -14.82 16.98
CA SER A 223 -2.13 -15.98 17.13
C SER A 223 -2.22 -16.83 15.86
N VAL A 224 -1.08 -17.30 15.36
CA VAL A 224 -0.97 -18.07 14.12
C VAL A 224 -0.52 -19.48 14.45
N ASN A 225 -1.13 -20.47 13.78
CA ASN A 225 -0.74 -21.86 13.81
C ASN A 225 -0.60 -22.43 12.39
N GLU A 226 -0.33 -23.74 12.24
CA GLU A 226 -0.11 -24.35 10.93
C GLU A 226 -1.37 -24.38 10.04
N SER A 227 -2.58 -24.38 10.62
CA SER A 227 -3.84 -24.51 9.90
C SER A 227 -4.58 -23.19 9.68
N GLY A 228 -4.24 -22.13 10.45
CA GLY A 228 -4.94 -20.88 10.41
C GLY A 228 -4.44 -19.87 11.43
N TRP A 229 -5.29 -18.91 11.77
CA TRP A 229 -5.01 -17.94 12.81
C TRP A 229 -6.27 -17.56 13.58
N SER A 230 -6.08 -17.06 14.77
CA SER A 230 -7.15 -16.55 15.62
C SER A 230 -6.89 -15.09 15.95
N TRP A 231 -7.96 -14.33 16.13
CA TRP A 231 -7.92 -12.93 16.52
C TRP A 231 -8.79 -12.70 17.76
N TYR A 232 -8.34 -11.82 18.65
CA TYR A 232 -9.18 -11.24 19.70
C TYR A 232 -9.07 -9.72 19.69
N GLY A 233 -10.11 -9.03 20.13
CA GLY A 233 -10.14 -7.58 20.24
C GLY A 233 -11.31 -7.09 21.07
N LEU A 234 -11.45 -5.76 21.15
CA LEU A 234 -12.46 -5.10 21.95
C LEU A 234 -13.48 -4.35 21.08
N THR A 235 -14.75 -4.41 21.50
CA THR A 235 -15.78 -3.52 20.97
C THR A 235 -15.63 -2.10 21.53
N ALA A 236 -16.40 -1.15 20.97
CA ALA A 236 -16.47 0.23 21.49
C ALA A 236 -16.95 0.32 22.95
N VAL A 237 -17.68 -0.68 23.44
CA VAL A 237 -18.17 -0.76 24.83
C VAL A 237 -17.27 -1.63 25.71
N GLY A 238 -16.12 -2.10 25.21
CA GLY A 238 -15.14 -2.88 25.97
C GLY A 238 -15.44 -4.39 26.07
N GLU A 239 -16.39 -4.92 25.31
CA GLU A 239 -16.63 -6.36 25.23
C GLU A 239 -15.54 -7.04 24.43
N VAL A 240 -15.06 -8.20 24.92
CA VAL A 240 -14.08 -9.02 24.21
C VAL A 240 -14.76 -9.78 23.08
N LEU A 241 -14.22 -9.64 21.89
CA LEU A 241 -14.57 -10.44 20.71
C LEU A 241 -13.44 -11.41 20.38
N ARG A 242 -13.80 -12.58 19.88
CA ARG A 242 -12.85 -13.58 19.41
C ARG A 242 -13.34 -14.19 18.09
N LEU A 243 -12.40 -14.36 17.17
CA LEU A 243 -12.57 -15.10 15.91
C LEU A 243 -11.49 -16.16 15.87
N ASP A 244 -11.89 -17.42 15.83
CA ASP A 244 -10.99 -18.56 15.75
C ASP A 244 -11.04 -19.17 14.35
N ASP A 245 -10.04 -19.97 14.02
CA ASP A 245 -9.94 -20.75 12.76
C ASP A 245 -10.04 -19.90 11.47
N LEU A 246 -9.52 -18.66 11.52
CA LEU A 246 -9.43 -17.81 10.34
C LEU A 246 -8.42 -18.41 9.33
N PRO A 247 -8.68 -18.30 8.02
CA PRO A 247 -7.78 -18.84 6.99
C PRO A 247 -6.46 -18.08 6.95
N LEU A 248 -5.34 -18.78 6.66
CA LEU A 248 -4.05 -18.13 6.43
C LEU A 248 -4.15 -17.19 5.23
N LEU A 249 -3.57 -16.01 5.37
CA LEU A 249 -3.60 -14.93 4.37
C LEU A 249 -2.23 -14.77 3.70
N ASP A 250 -2.21 -14.38 2.43
CA ASP A 250 -0.96 -13.97 1.76
C ASP A 250 -0.46 -12.62 2.31
N LEU A 251 -1.38 -11.67 2.52
CA LEU A 251 -1.07 -10.37 3.12
C LEU A 251 -0.75 -10.48 4.62
N PRO A 252 -0.06 -9.49 5.22
CA PRO A 252 0.26 -9.50 6.64
C PRO A 252 -0.99 -9.64 7.52
N MET A 253 -1.06 -10.69 8.33
CA MET A 253 -2.18 -10.94 9.24
C MET A 253 -2.27 -9.88 10.35
N GLU A 254 -1.16 -9.23 10.68
CA GLU A 254 -1.12 -8.07 11.57
C GLU A 254 -1.97 -6.90 11.05
N ASN A 255 -1.95 -6.68 9.73
CA ASN A 255 -2.77 -5.64 9.10
C ASN A 255 -4.25 -6.05 9.06
N ALA A 256 -4.54 -7.35 8.89
CA ALA A 256 -5.88 -7.91 9.03
C ALA A 256 -6.39 -7.80 10.47
N ALA A 257 -5.55 -8.08 11.46
CA ALA A 257 -5.90 -7.94 12.88
C ALA A 257 -6.23 -6.50 13.26
N LEU A 258 -5.46 -5.53 12.76
CA LEU A 258 -5.74 -4.09 12.94
C LEU A 258 -7.05 -3.69 12.24
N ALA A 259 -7.31 -4.21 11.04
CA ALA A 259 -8.56 -3.97 10.31
C ALA A 259 -9.77 -4.60 11.03
N LEU A 260 -9.62 -5.79 11.64
CA LEU A 260 -10.66 -6.42 12.47
C LEU A 260 -10.94 -5.59 13.73
N GLN A 261 -9.91 -5.02 14.36
CA GLN A 261 -10.12 -4.12 15.50
C GLN A 261 -10.88 -2.86 15.06
N ALA A 262 -10.54 -2.29 13.91
CA ALA A 262 -11.30 -1.17 13.36
C ALA A 262 -12.77 -1.55 13.10
N TYR A 263 -12.99 -2.72 12.51
CA TYR A 263 -14.32 -3.27 12.26
C TYR A 263 -15.13 -3.48 13.55
N ALA A 264 -14.51 -4.02 14.60
CA ALA A 264 -15.14 -4.26 15.90
C ALA A 264 -15.66 -2.99 16.60
N LEU A 265 -15.04 -1.83 16.30
CA LEU A 265 -15.43 -0.52 16.82
C LEU A 265 -16.61 0.12 16.06
N LEU A 266 -17.00 -0.41 14.91
CA LEU A 266 -18.04 0.19 14.05
C LEU A 266 -19.45 -0.31 14.33
N ASP A 267 -19.63 -1.20 15.29
CA ASP A 267 -20.94 -1.80 15.67
C ASP A 267 -21.68 -2.41 14.46
N LEU A 268 -20.96 -3.22 13.69
CA LEU A 268 -21.46 -3.93 12.50
C LEU A 268 -21.77 -5.41 12.83
N PRO A 269 -22.58 -6.10 11.97
CA PRO A 269 -22.85 -7.52 12.15
C PRO A 269 -21.57 -8.36 12.20
N ARG A 270 -21.55 -9.39 13.07
CA ARG A 270 -20.34 -10.19 13.37
C ARG A 270 -20.46 -11.63 12.82
N ASP A 271 -20.80 -11.73 11.55
CA ASP A 271 -20.86 -13.00 10.83
C ASP A 271 -19.43 -13.49 10.54
N ALA A 272 -19.00 -14.54 11.27
CA ALA A 272 -17.62 -15.03 11.20
C ALA A 272 -17.27 -15.59 9.81
N GLU A 273 -18.22 -16.21 9.10
CA GLU A 273 -18.01 -16.76 7.77
C GLU A 273 -17.78 -15.62 6.76
N LYS A 274 -18.65 -14.61 6.76
CA LYS A 274 -18.47 -13.42 5.89
C LYS A 274 -17.18 -12.67 6.18
N ILE A 275 -16.78 -12.59 7.45
CA ILE A 275 -15.50 -11.96 7.84
C ILE A 275 -14.33 -12.76 7.27
N ALA A 276 -14.33 -14.10 7.45
CA ALA A 276 -13.28 -14.96 6.93
C ALA A 276 -13.17 -14.89 5.41
N ASP A 277 -14.30 -14.94 4.70
CA ASP A 277 -14.36 -14.81 3.23
C ASP A 277 -13.83 -13.45 2.76
N ALA A 278 -14.23 -12.36 3.42
CA ALA A 278 -13.76 -11.01 3.09
C ALA A 278 -12.24 -10.87 3.26
N LEU A 279 -11.70 -11.41 4.36
CA LEU A 279 -10.25 -11.41 4.59
C LEU A 279 -9.52 -12.24 3.55
N GLN A 280 -10.01 -13.44 3.25
CA GLN A 280 -9.41 -14.35 2.27
C GLN A 280 -9.50 -13.81 0.84
N ALA A 281 -10.54 -13.08 0.50
CA ALA A 281 -10.72 -12.48 -0.82
C ALA A 281 -9.85 -11.22 -1.02
N THR A 282 -9.32 -10.62 0.06
CA THR A 282 -8.55 -9.37 -0.03
C THR A 282 -7.23 -9.58 -0.77
N ARG A 283 -6.99 -8.80 -1.80
CA ARG A 283 -5.75 -8.78 -2.58
C ARG A 283 -5.27 -7.34 -2.75
N VAL A 284 -3.96 -7.17 -2.77
CA VAL A 284 -3.32 -5.89 -3.08
C VAL A 284 -2.21 -6.15 -4.08
N THR A 285 -2.32 -5.55 -5.26
CA THR A 285 -1.33 -5.71 -6.32
C THR A 285 0.06 -5.31 -5.83
N GLY A 286 1.05 -6.16 -6.10
CA GLY A 286 2.43 -5.92 -5.67
C GLY A 286 2.69 -6.07 -4.17
N ARG A 287 1.84 -6.80 -3.43
CA ARG A 287 2.07 -7.18 -2.03
C ARG A 287 1.93 -8.68 -1.89
N LEU A 288 3.05 -9.41 -1.94
CA LEU A 288 3.08 -10.88 -2.09
C LEU A 288 2.11 -11.38 -3.16
N ASP A 289 1.93 -10.57 -4.20
CA ASP A 289 0.99 -10.79 -5.29
C ASP A 289 1.49 -11.95 -6.16
N ARG A 290 0.75 -13.05 -6.09
CA ARG A 290 1.10 -14.28 -6.78
C ARG A 290 0.48 -14.31 -8.16
N ARG A 291 1.32 -14.52 -9.18
CA ARG A 291 0.93 -14.70 -10.58
C ARG A 291 1.42 -16.03 -11.10
N HIS A 292 0.64 -16.65 -11.94
CA HIS A 292 1.02 -17.84 -12.70
C HIS A 292 1.31 -17.44 -14.14
N LEU A 293 2.44 -17.91 -14.65
CA LEU A 293 2.91 -17.63 -15.99
C LEU A 293 3.19 -18.93 -16.70
N ASN A 294 2.65 -19.11 -17.91
CA ASN A 294 3.09 -20.17 -18.82
C ASN A 294 4.19 -19.61 -19.71
N TRP A 295 5.44 -19.90 -19.36
CA TRP A 295 6.61 -19.45 -20.13
C TRP A 295 7.06 -20.57 -21.05
N ARG A 296 6.73 -20.49 -22.36
CA ARG A 296 7.16 -21.47 -23.37
C ARG A 296 6.92 -22.93 -22.93
N GLY A 297 5.73 -23.19 -22.41
CA GLY A 297 5.33 -24.51 -21.91
C GLY A 297 5.79 -24.86 -20.50
N LYS A 298 6.51 -23.97 -19.79
CA LYS A 298 6.85 -24.11 -18.37
C LYS A 298 5.84 -23.34 -17.53
N SER A 299 5.17 -24.01 -16.56
CA SER A 299 4.35 -23.33 -15.56
C SER A 299 5.25 -22.75 -14.46
N LEU A 300 5.32 -21.44 -14.35
CA LEU A 300 6.11 -20.70 -13.38
C LEU A 300 5.23 -19.93 -12.40
N THR A 301 5.72 -19.75 -11.18
CA THR A 301 5.08 -18.88 -10.19
C THR A 301 5.93 -17.62 -10.00
N LEU A 302 5.31 -16.46 -10.20
CA LEU A 302 5.90 -15.16 -9.93
C LEU A 302 5.32 -14.61 -8.62
N LEU A 303 6.17 -14.03 -7.77
CA LEU A 303 5.80 -13.32 -6.56
C LEU A 303 6.21 -11.87 -6.71
N LEU A 304 5.25 -10.95 -6.69
CA LEU A 304 5.49 -9.53 -6.85
C LEU A 304 5.34 -8.83 -5.49
N ASP A 305 6.38 -8.11 -5.05
CA ASP A 305 6.35 -7.34 -3.80
C ASP A 305 7.10 -6.01 -3.93
N VAL A 306 6.46 -4.91 -3.56
CA VAL A 306 7.07 -3.57 -3.63
C VAL A 306 7.94 -3.25 -2.40
N GLY A 307 8.18 -4.19 -1.50
CA GLY A 307 9.01 -4.01 -0.30
C GLY A 307 10.41 -3.52 -0.65
N HIS A 308 10.83 -2.42 -0.01
CA HIS A 308 12.05 -1.70 -0.35
C HIS A 308 12.78 -1.12 0.87
N ASN A 309 12.40 -1.55 2.07
CA ASN A 309 13.05 -1.17 3.31
C ASN A 309 13.35 -2.42 4.18
N PRO A 310 14.22 -2.33 5.19
CA PRO A 310 14.63 -3.49 6.01
C PRO A 310 13.46 -4.22 6.66
N HIS A 311 12.47 -3.48 7.18
CA HIS A 311 11.30 -4.07 7.83
C HIS A 311 10.45 -4.90 6.85
N ALA A 312 10.20 -4.37 5.64
CA ALA A 312 9.47 -5.10 4.59
C ALA A 312 10.27 -6.34 4.12
N ALA A 313 11.59 -6.23 4.01
CA ALA A 313 12.45 -7.36 3.62
C ALA A 313 12.46 -8.48 4.67
N GLN A 314 12.49 -8.15 5.96
CA GLN A 314 12.39 -9.12 7.05
C GLN A 314 11.03 -9.84 7.02
N PHE A 315 9.94 -9.10 6.84
CA PHE A 315 8.62 -9.70 6.68
C PHE A 315 8.56 -10.65 5.48
N LEU A 316 9.05 -10.21 4.31
CA LEU A 316 9.09 -11.00 3.09
C LEU A 316 9.88 -12.30 3.28
N ALA A 317 11.09 -12.22 3.89
CA ALA A 317 11.91 -13.39 4.21
C ALA A 317 11.17 -14.37 5.13
N GLY A 318 10.56 -13.90 6.21
CA GLY A 318 9.74 -14.73 7.10
C GLY A 318 8.58 -15.44 6.38
N ARG A 319 7.91 -14.76 5.45
CA ARG A 319 6.84 -15.35 4.64
C ARG A 319 7.35 -16.40 3.64
N LEU A 320 8.51 -16.16 3.02
CA LEU A 320 9.13 -17.14 2.13
C LEU A 320 9.60 -18.39 2.89
N GLN A 321 10.14 -18.23 4.10
CA GLN A 321 10.59 -19.33 4.95
C GLN A 321 9.42 -20.16 5.51
N ALA A 322 8.32 -19.50 5.88
CA ALA A 322 7.11 -20.18 6.37
C ALA A 322 6.38 -20.97 5.27
N ARG A 323 6.71 -20.75 4.00
CA ARG A 323 6.08 -21.43 2.88
C ARG A 323 7.06 -22.30 2.11
N ALA A 324 6.71 -23.59 1.95
CA ALA A 324 7.49 -24.49 1.13
C ALA A 324 7.49 -24.04 -0.34
N CYS A 325 8.67 -24.05 -0.97
CA CYS A 325 8.86 -23.96 -2.40
C CYS A 325 9.31 -25.34 -2.90
N ALA A 326 8.67 -25.84 -3.93
CA ALA A 326 9.01 -27.19 -4.48
C ALA A 326 10.38 -27.19 -5.18
N GLY A 327 10.78 -26.05 -5.72
CA GLY A 327 12.06 -25.84 -6.40
C GLY A 327 12.91 -24.78 -5.71
N ARG A 328 13.64 -24.00 -6.52
CA ARG A 328 14.48 -22.88 -6.10
C ARG A 328 13.68 -21.59 -6.11
N ARG A 329 14.13 -20.61 -5.33
CA ARG A 329 13.70 -19.21 -5.50
C ARG A 329 14.75 -18.43 -6.25
N LEU A 330 14.32 -17.73 -7.29
CA LEU A 330 15.11 -16.82 -8.10
C LEU A 330 14.60 -15.40 -7.83
N ALA A 331 15.43 -14.37 -7.98
CA ALA A 331 14.98 -13.00 -7.77
C ALA A 331 15.24 -12.09 -8.96
N VAL A 332 14.30 -11.18 -9.22
CA VAL A 332 14.52 -9.95 -10.00
C VAL A 332 14.47 -8.80 -9.02
N PHE A 333 15.53 -7.99 -8.97
CA PHE A 333 15.71 -6.98 -7.94
C PHE A 333 16.19 -5.64 -8.50
N GLY A 334 15.51 -4.57 -8.12
CA GLY A 334 15.90 -3.20 -8.38
C GLY A 334 15.56 -2.30 -7.21
N LEU A 335 16.46 -1.38 -6.81
CA LEU A 335 16.32 -0.55 -5.64
C LEU A 335 16.64 0.91 -5.92
N LEU A 336 15.96 1.84 -5.27
CA LEU A 336 16.29 3.26 -5.33
C LEU A 336 17.53 3.58 -4.48
N ALA A 337 18.27 4.62 -4.86
CA ALA A 337 19.55 4.98 -4.24
C ALA A 337 19.42 5.45 -2.78
N ASP A 338 18.27 6.05 -2.44
CA ASP A 338 17.95 6.52 -1.09
C ASP A 338 17.58 5.41 -0.10
N LYS A 339 17.47 4.15 -0.56
CA LYS A 339 17.08 3.02 0.29
C LYS A 339 18.30 2.26 0.82
N GLU A 340 18.14 1.67 1.99
CA GLU A 340 19.19 0.93 2.71
C GLU A 340 19.39 -0.46 2.10
N LEU A 341 20.34 -0.58 1.17
CA LEU A 341 20.62 -1.82 0.43
C LEU A 341 20.97 -3.02 1.34
N PRO A 342 21.89 -2.92 2.32
CA PRO A 342 22.23 -4.07 3.18
C PRO A 342 21.03 -4.65 3.93
N GLY A 343 20.21 -3.80 4.53
CA GLY A 343 19.04 -4.22 5.30
C GLY A 343 17.93 -4.84 4.45
N VAL A 344 17.86 -4.47 3.15
CA VAL A 344 16.89 -5.05 2.22
C VAL A 344 17.33 -6.42 1.71
N VAL A 345 18.60 -6.64 1.40
CA VAL A 345 19.05 -7.90 0.79
C VAL A 345 19.44 -8.98 1.81
N THR A 346 20.01 -8.60 2.97
CA THR A 346 20.53 -9.55 3.96
C THR A 346 19.50 -10.59 4.41
N PRO A 347 18.24 -10.24 4.73
CA PRO A 347 17.25 -11.22 5.16
C PRO A 347 16.92 -12.29 4.11
N LEU A 348 17.16 -12.00 2.83
CA LEU A 348 16.74 -12.83 1.70
C LEU A 348 17.90 -13.64 1.07
N LEU A 349 19.15 -13.38 1.48
CA LEU A 349 20.34 -14.01 0.85
C LEU A 349 20.28 -15.54 0.87
N ALA A 350 19.82 -16.14 1.97
CA ALA A 350 19.76 -17.59 2.12
C ALA A 350 18.63 -18.26 1.33
N ASP A 351 17.59 -17.49 1.02
CA ASP A 351 16.37 -18.01 0.36
C ASP A 351 16.42 -17.90 -1.17
N ILE A 352 17.33 -17.08 -1.72
CA ILE A 352 17.42 -16.79 -3.15
C ILE A 352 18.64 -17.49 -3.75
N ALA A 353 18.39 -18.41 -4.67
CA ALA A 353 19.43 -19.19 -5.35
C ALA A 353 20.16 -18.38 -6.45
N HIS A 354 19.49 -17.43 -7.10
CA HIS A 354 20.07 -16.59 -8.15
C HIS A 354 19.36 -15.23 -8.22
N TRP A 355 20.15 -14.17 -8.38
CA TRP A 355 19.69 -12.79 -8.48
C TRP A 355 19.91 -12.24 -9.88
N ALA A 356 18.86 -11.65 -10.46
CA ALA A 356 18.94 -10.79 -11.64
C ALA A 356 18.70 -9.36 -11.17
N VAL A 357 19.72 -8.51 -11.23
CA VAL A 357 19.62 -7.12 -10.76
C VAL A 357 19.54 -6.15 -11.94
N THR A 358 18.79 -5.04 -11.75
CA THR A 358 18.57 -4.10 -12.82
C THR A 358 18.55 -2.64 -12.32
N THR A 359 18.87 -1.71 -13.22
CA THR A 359 18.60 -0.29 -13.04
C THR A 359 17.15 -0.01 -13.37
N LEU A 360 16.43 0.68 -12.47
CA LEU A 360 15.02 1.00 -12.65
C LEU A 360 14.82 2.26 -13.52
N PRO A 361 13.66 2.45 -14.16
CA PRO A 361 13.35 3.64 -14.97
C PRO A 361 13.07 4.87 -14.09
N SER A 362 14.06 5.31 -13.34
CA SER A 362 14.00 6.45 -12.43
C SER A 362 15.39 7.07 -12.27
N GLU A 363 15.48 8.40 -12.26
CA GLU A 363 16.73 9.11 -11.97
C GLU A 363 17.27 8.80 -10.56
N ARG A 364 16.39 8.38 -9.66
CA ARG A 364 16.74 7.93 -8.30
C ARG A 364 17.16 6.45 -8.24
N SER A 365 17.26 5.76 -9.35
CA SER A 365 17.61 4.34 -9.36
C SER A 365 19.05 4.12 -8.90
N ARG A 366 19.26 3.08 -8.09
CA ARG A 366 20.60 2.55 -7.84
C ARG A 366 21.08 1.78 -9.08
N PRO A 367 22.32 2.00 -9.57
CA PRO A 367 22.84 1.28 -10.73
C PRO A 367 22.91 -0.23 -10.49
N ALA A 368 22.54 -1.02 -11.50
CA ALA A 368 22.61 -2.49 -11.44
C ALA A 368 24.02 -3.01 -11.07
N ALA A 369 25.07 -2.34 -11.52
CA ALA A 369 26.46 -2.69 -11.20
C ALA A 369 26.78 -2.56 -9.70
N GLU A 370 26.20 -1.57 -9.00
CA GLU A 370 26.35 -1.40 -7.55
C GLU A 370 25.60 -2.51 -6.80
N LEU A 371 24.37 -2.83 -7.22
CA LEU A 371 23.59 -3.95 -6.66
C LEU A 371 24.35 -5.27 -6.82
N GLN A 372 24.90 -5.52 -8.02
CA GLN A 372 25.69 -6.70 -8.33
C GLN A 372 26.93 -6.79 -7.45
N ALA A 373 27.73 -5.72 -7.36
CA ALA A 373 28.93 -5.69 -6.55
C ALA A 373 28.64 -5.99 -5.07
N HIS A 374 27.56 -5.41 -4.52
CA HIS A 374 27.14 -5.65 -3.15
C HIS A 374 26.75 -7.13 -2.93
N LEU A 375 25.92 -7.71 -3.80
CA LEU A 375 25.47 -9.09 -3.68
C LEU A 375 26.61 -10.10 -3.86
N VAL A 376 27.54 -9.87 -4.82
CA VAL A 376 28.76 -10.68 -5.00
C VAL A 376 29.61 -10.67 -3.74
N SER A 377 29.77 -9.50 -3.10
CA SER A 377 30.54 -9.39 -1.85
C SER A 377 29.93 -10.20 -0.68
N ARG A 378 28.65 -10.57 -0.79
CA ARG A 378 27.91 -11.42 0.16
C ARG A 378 27.85 -12.88 -0.27
N GLY A 379 28.52 -13.27 -1.37
CA GLY A 379 28.58 -14.64 -1.88
C GLY A 379 27.36 -15.05 -2.71
N ALA A 380 26.50 -14.13 -3.13
CA ALA A 380 25.34 -14.44 -3.95
C ALA A 380 25.72 -14.68 -5.42
N HIS A 381 24.98 -15.55 -6.10
CA HIS A 381 25.02 -15.69 -7.56
C HIS A 381 24.14 -14.60 -8.19
N VAL A 382 24.75 -13.70 -8.95
CA VAL A 382 24.05 -12.51 -9.47
C VAL A 382 24.50 -12.12 -10.87
N GLU A 383 23.53 -11.74 -11.70
CA GLU A 383 23.73 -11.19 -13.04
C GLU A 383 23.05 -9.80 -13.13
N ALA A 384 23.71 -8.85 -13.81
CA ALA A 384 23.16 -7.53 -14.06
C ALA A 384 22.50 -7.47 -15.45
N HIS A 385 21.32 -6.85 -15.52
CA HIS A 385 20.53 -6.69 -16.72
C HIS A 385 20.22 -5.21 -17.00
N GLY A 386 19.86 -4.89 -18.25
CA GLY A 386 19.58 -3.51 -18.66
C GLY A 386 18.28 -2.95 -18.12
N ASP A 387 17.27 -3.80 -17.97
CA ASP A 387 15.93 -3.46 -17.52
C ASP A 387 15.25 -4.65 -16.82
N VAL A 388 14.06 -4.40 -16.24
CA VAL A 388 13.27 -5.43 -15.52
C VAL A 388 12.81 -6.53 -16.47
N ALA A 389 12.45 -6.21 -17.71
CA ALA A 389 11.96 -7.17 -18.68
C ALA A 389 13.05 -8.22 -19.01
N SER A 390 14.26 -7.76 -19.37
CA SER A 390 15.39 -8.66 -19.66
C SER A 390 15.83 -9.48 -18.44
N ALA A 391 15.77 -8.89 -17.23
CA ALA A 391 16.04 -9.61 -15.99
C ALA A 391 15.00 -10.70 -15.73
N LEU A 392 13.72 -10.41 -15.95
CA LEU A 392 12.63 -11.37 -15.78
C LEU A 392 12.70 -12.50 -16.80
N GLU A 393 12.94 -12.20 -18.09
CA GLU A 393 13.13 -13.21 -19.14
C GLU A 393 14.30 -14.14 -18.84
N ALA A 394 15.44 -13.59 -18.40
CA ALA A 394 16.59 -14.40 -17.99
C ALA A 394 16.25 -15.36 -16.83
N GLN A 395 15.48 -14.91 -15.84
CA GLN A 395 15.03 -15.78 -14.75
C GLN A 395 14.01 -16.82 -15.22
N CYS A 396 13.07 -16.46 -16.11
CA CYS A 396 12.12 -17.41 -16.71
C CYS A 396 12.84 -18.52 -17.53
N GLU A 397 13.88 -18.18 -18.27
CA GLU A 397 14.71 -19.16 -19.00
C GLU A 397 15.46 -20.09 -18.04
N ARG A 398 16.00 -19.55 -16.93
CA ARG A 398 16.74 -20.29 -15.89
C ARG A 398 15.84 -21.19 -15.05
N ALA A 399 14.58 -20.79 -14.86
CA ALA A 399 13.64 -21.47 -13.99
C ALA A 399 13.27 -22.85 -14.52
N ALA A 400 13.14 -23.80 -13.60
CA ALA A 400 12.57 -25.15 -13.82
C ALA A 400 11.16 -25.23 -13.23
N ALA A 401 10.47 -26.31 -13.53
CA ALA A 401 9.16 -26.57 -12.93
C ALA A 401 9.26 -26.62 -11.38
N GLY A 402 8.39 -25.88 -10.70
CA GLY A 402 8.38 -25.75 -9.24
C GLY A 402 9.25 -24.65 -8.69
N ASP A 403 10.07 -23.96 -9.51
CA ASP A 403 10.81 -22.76 -9.11
C ASP A 403 9.84 -21.57 -8.96
N GLU A 404 10.16 -20.64 -8.06
CA GLU A 404 9.46 -19.37 -7.86
C GLU A 404 10.38 -18.20 -8.22
N ILE A 405 9.84 -17.17 -8.88
CA ILE A 405 10.56 -15.94 -9.21
C ILE A 405 10.00 -14.81 -8.37
N LEU A 406 10.79 -14.26 -7.45
CA LEU A 406 10.46 -13.11 -6.63
C LEU A 406 10.92 -11.83 -7.34
N LEU A 407 9.97 -10.92 -7.60
CA LEU A 407 10.24 -9.58 -8.12
C LEU A 407 10.01 -8.55 -7.02
N PHE A 408 11.05 -7.81 -6.61
CA PHE A 408 10.91 -6.90 -5.47
C PHE A 408 11.92 -5.75 -5.47
N GLY A 409 11.79 -4.87 -4.45
CA GLY A 409 12.71 -3.79 -4.15
C GLY A 409 12.21 -2.40 -4.52
N SER A 410 11.15 -2.26 -5.32
CA SER A 410 10.57 -0.97 -5.69
C SER A 410 9.20 -1.11 -6.35
N PHE A 411 8.38 -0.06 -6.24
CA PHE A 411 7.18 0.08 -7.07
C PHE A 411 7.51 0.04 -8.56
N PHE A 412 8.61 0.66 -9.00
CA PHE A 412 9.06 0.63 -10.39
C PHE A 412 9.38 -0.78 -10.88
N CYS A 413 10.05 -1.60 -10.05
CA CYS A 413 10.36 -2.98 -10.41
C CYS A 413 9.09 -3.80 -10.66
N VAL A 414 8.11 -3.68 -9.77
CA VAL A 414 6.83 -4.39 -9.88
C VAL A 414 5.99 -3.86 -11.03
N ALA A 415 5.96 -2.54 -11.25
CA ALA A 415 5.21 -1.94 -12.36
C ALA A 415 5.73 -2.40 -13.72
N GLU A 416 7.05 -2.37 -13.94
CA GLU A 416 7.68 -2.87 -15.17
C GLU A 416 7.38 -4.37 -15.40
N ALA A 417 7.43 -5.18 -14.33
CA ALA A 417 7.09 -6.59 -14.42
C ALA A 417 5.61 -6.83 -14.78
N LEU A 418 4.69 -6.04 -14.23
CA LEU A 418 3.27 -6.12 -14.58
C LEU A 418 3.02 -5.71 -16.03
N MET A 419 3.66 -4.64 -16.52
CA MET A 419 3.57 -4.22 -17.92
C MET A 419 4.14 -5.29 -18.87
N TRP A 420 5.23 -5.96 -18.47
CA TRP A 420 5.77 -7.07 -19.22
C TRP A 420 4.81 -8.26 -19.27
N LEU A 421 4.17 -8.61 -18.13
CA LEU A 421 3.17 -9.69 -18.05
C LEU A 421 1.96 -9.41 -18.94
N GLU A 422 1.46 -8.17 -18.97
CA GLU A 422 0.35 -7.78 -19.84
C GLU A 422 0.68 -7.94 -21.32
N ARG A 423 1.90 -7.53 -21.75
CA ARG A 423 2.36 -7.70 -23.12
C ARG A 423 2.51 -9.17 -23.50
N TYR A 424 3.16 -9.96 -22.63
CA TYR A 424 3.36 -11.39 -22.86
C TYR A 424 2.04 -12.14 -22.99
N ALA A 425 1.04 -11.86 -22.15
CA ALA A 425 -0.28 -12.46 -22.24
C ALA A 425 -1.01 -12.12 -23.56
N GLN A 426 -0.80 -10.92 -24.12
CA GLN A 426 -1.36 -10.53 -25.41
C GLN A 426 -0.68 -11.24 -26.59
N GLU A 427 0.63 -11.43 -26.55
CA GLU A 427 1.41 -12.15 -27.55
C GLU A 427 1.05 -13.66 -27.58
N ASP A 428 0.95 -14.30 -26.41
CA ASP A 428 0.59 -15.73 -26.27
C ASP A 428 -0.82 -16.01 -26.85
N VAL A 429 -1.77 -15.08 -26.70
CA VAL A 429 -3.10 -15.17 -27.32
C VAL A 429 -3.06 -14.99 -28.83
N GLN A 430 -2.19 -14.16 -29.37
CA GLN A 430 -2.05 -13.94 -30.82
C GLN A 430 -1.41 -15.15 -31.51
N ASP A 431 -0.36 -15.71 -30.92
CA ASP A 431 0.32 -16.92 -31.43
C ASP A 431 -0.58 -18.16 -31.32
N GLY A 432 -1.40 -18.28 -30.27
CA GLY A 432 -2.38 -19.34 -30.11
C GLY A 432 -3.55 -19.32 -31.11
N ASN A 433 -3.84 -18.16 -31.71
CA ASN A 433 -4.87 -18.00 -32.77
C ASN A 433 -4.31 -18.18 -34.21
N ALA A 434 -3.01 -18.27 -34.39
CA ALA A 434 -2.35 -18.42 -35.68
C ALA A 434 -1.95 -19.88 -36.01
N GLY A 435 -2.24 -20.83 -35.13
CA GLY A 435 -2.00 -22.27 -35.25
C GLY A 435 -3.34 -23.06 -35.47
#